data_66058e273848af4e67ddf2e44b791c4d
#
_entry.id   66058e273848af4e67ddf2e44b791c4d
#
_cell.length_a   1.000
_cell.length_b   1.000
_cell.length_c   1.000
_cell.angle_alpha   90.00
_cell.angle_beta   90.00
_cell.angle_gamma   90.00
#
_symmetry.space_group_name_H-M   'P 1'
#
loop_
_entity.id
_entity.type
_entity.pdbx_description
1 polymer ?
#
loop_
_entity_poly.entity_id
_entity_poly.type
_entity_poly.pdbx_seq_one_letter_code
_entity_poly.pdbx_strand_id
1 'polypeptide(L)'
;MTYAPTATAGLLLTFFTLFSSAGAAPAPHSRANVGPKPVLNEVLRTTYTAAFEQHVTRTYVQAGLVNTGLSVPVYRKALIGYYNLQQRGALKTTEPLLTIIDFSRASSQKRLWVINVAQSRVVFHTLVAHGKNTGEQWAKSFSNQEGSEKSSLGFYLTGNTYQGKHGLSLKLNGVDAGYNTNAASRAVVVHGADYVSEEFVRQHGRLGRSQGCPALPMAQSSAIIKVIKSGSVVFANGPASVAYQSEWLQLDPALLAFARSKSLPGLPG
;
A
#
# COMPACT_ATOMS: atom_id res chain seq x y z
N MET A 1 57.42 62.02 34.92
CA MET A 1 58.13 60.87 35.47
C MET A 1 57.09 59.83 35.85
N THR A 2 56.83 58.88 35.03
CA THR A 2 56.04 57.67 35.40
C THR A 2 56.36 56.58 34.38
N TYR A 3 56.98 55.52 34.87
CA TYR A 3 57.40 54.33 34.17
C TYR A 3 56.20 53.46 33.80
N ALA A 4 56.16 52.96 32.58
CA ALA A 4 55.23 51.89 32.16
C ALA A 4 56.00 50.54 32.14
N PRO A 5 55.45 49.45 32.65
CA PRO A 5 56.03 48.13 32.51
C PRO A 5 55.57 47.44 31.23
N THR A 6 56.49 46.85 30.53
CA THR A 6 56.34 45.99 29.36
C THR A 6 55.75 44.63 29.75
N ALA A 7 54.65 44.26 29.13
CA ALA A 7 54.05 42.93 29.25
C ALA A 7 54.53 42.03 28.10
N THR A 8 55.26 40.98 28.44
CA THR A 8 55.61 39.86 27.53
C THR A 8 54.42 38.96 27.29
N ALA A 9 53.98 38.87 26.05
CA ALA A 9 52.92 37.94 25.63
C ALA A 9 53.54 36.55 25.35
N GLY A 10 53.19 35.60 26.20
CA GLY A 10 53.48 34.18 25.97
C GLY A 10 52.47 33.57 25.01
N LEU A 11 52.94 33.02 23.87
CA LEU A 11 52.15 32.32 22.86
C LEU A 11 51.95 30.86 23.32
N LEU A 12 50.77 30.53 23.81
CA LEU A 12 50.36 29.14 24.05
C LEU A 12 49.85 28.52 22.72
N LEU A 13 50.64 27.60 22.16
CA LEU A 13 50.21 26.76 21.07
C LEU A 13 49.33 25.60 21.63
N THR A 14 48.03 25.67 21.46
CA THR A 14 47.14 24.56 21.71
C THR A 14 47.05 23.68 20.47
N PHE A 15 47.57 22.46 20.54
CA PHE A 15 47.39 21.43 19.54
C PHE A 15 45.95 20.91 19.64
N PHE A 16 45.09 21.23 18.65
CA PHE A 16 43.81 20.58 18.44
C PHE A 16 44.05 19.29 17.65
N THR A 17 43.96 18.16 18.32
CA THR A 17 43.88 16.86 17.67
C THR A 17 42.45 16.66 17.14
N LEU A 18 42.29 16.75 15.82
CA LEU A 18 41.08 16.38 15.12
C LEU A 18 40.93 14.84 15.18
N PHE A 19 40.05 14.35 16.06
CA PHE A 19 39.55 12.99 15.98
C PHE A 19 38.54 12.93 14.81
N SER A 20 39.00 12.42 13.66
CA SER A 20 38.13 12.04 12.57
C SER A 20 37.37 10.77 12.96
N SER A 21 36.09 10.88 13.36
CA SER A 21 35.20 9.73 13.51
C SER A 21 34.83 9.24 12.13
N ALA A 22 35.52 8.21 11.67
CA ALA A 22 35.07 7.46 10.48
C ALA A 22 33.71 6.84 10.82
N GLY A 23 32.63 7.43 10.31
CA GLY A 23 31.28 6.85 10.35
C GLY A 23 31.32 5.54 9.57
N ALA A 24 31.09 4.44 10.27
CA ALA A 24 30.89 3.13 9.61
C ALA A 24 29.74 3.22 8.63
N ALA A 25 30.00 2.95 7.36
CA ALA A 25 28.96 2.80 6.34
C ALA A 25 27.98 1.70 6.79
N PRO A 26 26.65 1.87 6.59
CA PRO A 26 25.71 0.84 6.91
C PRO A 26 26.03 -0.40 6.08
N ALA A 27 26.12 -1.55 6.76
CA ALA A 27 26.34 -2.84 6.11
C ALA A 27 25.30 -3.06 5.00
N PRO A 28 25.69 -3.59 3.83
CA PRO A 28 24.73 -3.90 2.78
C PRO A 28 23.74 -4.91 3.34
N HIS A 29 22.44 -4.56 3.27
CA HIS A 29 21.37 -5.48 3.63
C HIS A 29 21.60 -6.79 2.88
N SER A 30 21.83 -7.88 3.62
CA SER A 30 22.02 -9.20 3.06
C SER A 30 20.82 -9.49 2.15
N ARG A 31 21.08 -9.66 0.86
CA ARG A 31 20.10 -10.24 -0.06
C ARG A 31 19.74 -11.59 0.52
N ALA A 32 18.53 -11.72 1.05
CA ALA A 32 18.00 -13.00 1.44
C ALA A 32 18.23 -13.94 0.25
N ASN A 33 18.90 -15.05 0.52
CA ASN A 33 19.18 -16.09 -0.47
C ASN A 33 17.80 -16.64 -0.90
N VAL A 34 17.24 -16.08 -1.96
CA VAL A 34 15.97 -16.54 -2.53
C VAL A 34 16.34 -17.86 -3.21
N GLY A 35 16.08 -18.97 -2.51
CA GLY A 35 16.18 -20.30 -3.09
C GLY A 35 15.46 -20.37 -4.45
N PRO A 36 15.75 -21.37 -5.30
CA PRO A 36 15.16 -21.49 -6.61
C PRO A 36 13.64 -21.37 -6.48
N LYS A 37 13.03 -20.45 -7.26
CA LYS A 37 11.57 -20.27 -7.26
C LYS A 37 10.94 -21.62 -7.58
N PRO A 38 10.02 -22.14 -6.76
CA PRO A 38 9.38 -23.41 -7.04
C PRO A 38 8.66 -23.30 -8.39
N VAL A 39 9.13 -24.08 -9.34
CA VAL A 39 8.54 -24.12 -10.69
C VAL A 39 7.40 -25.13 -10.63
N LEU A 40 6.18 -24.67 -10.86
CA LEU A 40 5.03 -25.55 -11.06
C LEU A 40 5.22 -26.31 -12.38
N ASN A 41 5.10 -27.65 -12.34
CA ASN A 41 4.97 -28.38 -13.58
C ASN A 41 3.66 -28.00 -14.29
N GLU A 42 3.56 -28.25 -15.58
CA GLU A 42 2.46 -27.80 -16.41
C GLU A 42 1.09 -28.34 -15.95
N VAL A 43 1.05 -29.60 -15.51
CA VAL A 43 -0.18 -30.24 -15.01
C VAL A 43 -0.69 -29.54 -13.74
N LEU A 44 0.18 -29.32 -12.76
CA LEU A 44 -0.18 -28.63 -11.52
C LEU A 44 -0.53 -27.16 -11.78
N ARG A 45 0.20 -26.51 -12.68
CA ARG A 45 -0.09 -25.12 -13.08
C ARG A 45 -1.49 -25.01 -13.68
N THR A 46 -1.85 -25.87 -14.59
CA THR A 46 -3.20 -25.92 -15.20
C THR A 46 -4.27 -26.19 -14.15
N THR A 47 -4.06 -27.20 -13.30
CA THR A 47 -4.99 -27.59 -12.24
C THR A 47 -5.22 -26.45 -11.23
N TYR A 48 -4.13 -25.83 -10.74
CA TYR A 48 -4.24 -24.75 -9.76
C TYR A 48 -4.79 -23.48 -10.38
N THR A 49 -4.50 -23.20 -11.66
CA THR A 49 -5.13 -22.08 -12.37
C THR A 49 -6.64 -22.26 -12.45
N ALA A 50 -7.11 -23.44 -12.88
CA ALA A 50 -8.55 -23.71 -12.95
C ALA A 50 -9.24 -23.56 -11.57
N ALA A 51 -8.63 -24.14 -10.53
CA ALA A 51 -9.15 -24.02 -9.16
C ALA A 51 -9.14 -22.55 -8.65
N PHE A 52 -8.11 -21.79 -8.97
CA PHE A 52 -8.01 -20.38 -8.60
C PHE A 52 -9.06 -19.53 -9.32
N GLU A 53 -9.25 -19.69 -10.63
CA GLU A 53 -10.28 -18.95 -11.39
C GLU A 53 -11.70 -19.30 -10.89
N GLN A 54 -11.95 -20.55 -10.56
CA GLN A 54 -13.21 -20.96 -9.93
C GLN A 54 -13.37 -20.29 -8.54
N HIS A 55 -12.29 -20.22 -7.74
CA HIS A 55 -12.29 -19.53 -6.45
C HIS A 55 -12.59 -18.04 -6.61
N VAL A 56 -11.92 -17.36 -7.55
CA VAL A 56 -12.17 -15.94 -7.86
C VAL A 56 -13.64 -15.71 -8.18
N THR A 57 -14.19 -16.48 -9.12
CA THR A 57 -15.59 -16.34 -9.55
C THR A 57 -16.57 -16.59 -8.40
N ARG A 58 -16.38 -17.70 -7.68
CA ARG A 58 -17.24 -18.07 -6.54
C ARG A 58 -17.23 -17.01 -5.45
N THR A 59 -16.05 -16.58 -5.01
CA THR A 59 -15.92 -15.61 -3.90
C THR A 59 -16.37 -14.21 -4.31
N TYR A 60 -16.21 -13.84 -5.58
CA TYR A 60 -16.76 -12.60 -6.14
C TYR A 60 -18.28 -12.56 -6.05
N VAL A 61 -18.95 -13.66 -6.42
CA VAL A 61 -20.42 -13.77 -6.35
C VAL A 61 -20.88 -13.83 -4.88
N GLN A 62 -20.24 -14.66 -4.07
CA GLN A 62 -20.59 -14.82 -2.64
C GLN A 62 -20.46 -13.53 -1.84
N ALA A 63 -19.43 -12.73 -2.15
CA ALA A 63 -19.23 -11.43 -1.52
C ALA A 63 -20.19 -10.34 -2.04
N GLY A 64 -21.07 -10.64 -3.00
CA GLY A 64 -22.00 -9.68 -3.57
C GLY A 64 -21.32 -8.58 -4.39
N LEU A 65 -20.11 -8.80 -4.89
CA LEU A 65 -19.33 -7.80 -5.61
C LEU A 65 -19.92 -7.42 -6.96
N VAL A 66 -20.75 -8.28 -7.54
CA VAL A 66 -21.42 -8.07 -8.84
C VAL A 66 -22.11 -6.70 -8.93
N ASN A 67 -22.77 -6.29 -7.84
CA ASN A 67 -23.59 -5.07 -7.81
C ASN A 67 -22.85 -3.86 -7.22
N THR A 68 -21.55 -3.99 -6.91
CA THR A 68 -20.77 -2.93 -6.27
C THR A 68 -19.90 -2.14 -7.25
N GLY A 69 -19.81 -2.62 -8.51
CA GLY A 69 -19.01 -2.01 -9.55
C GLY A 69 -17.52 -2.35 -9.50
N LEU A 70 -17.05 -3.20 -8.57
CA LEU A 70 -15.72 -3.79 -8.64
C LEU A 70 -15.68 -4.78 -9.80
N SER A 71 -14.74 -4.65 -10.72
CA SER A 71 -14.62 -5.59 -11.83
C SER A 71 -13.90 -6.88 -11.42
N VAL A 72 -14.28 -8.02 -12.03
CA VAL A 72 -13.62 -9.32 -11.79
C VAL A 72 -12.12 -9.25 -12.05
N PRO A 73 -11.61 -8.62 -13.14
CA PRO A 73 -10.17 -8.50 -13.37
C PRO A 73 -9.42 -7.76 -12.26
N VAL A 74 -10.01 -6.70 -11.69
CA VAL A 74 -9.39 -5.94 -10.57
C VAL A 74 -9.40 -6.79 -9.31
N TYR A 75 -10.49 -7.45 -8.98
CA TYR A 75 -10.59 -8.37 -7.85
C TYR A 75 -9.58 -9.53 -7.97
N ARG A 76 -9.48 -10.13 -9.15
CA ARG A 76 -8.50 -11.18 -9.46
C ARG A 76 -7.06 -10.72 -9.24
N LYS A 77 -6.68 -9.53 -9.75
CA LYS A 77 -5.35 -8.93 -9.51
C LYS A 77 -5.08 -8.76 -8.01
N ALA A 78 -6.05 -8.24 -7.28
CA ALA A 78 -5.93 -8.02 -5.84
C ALA A 78 -5.72 -9.33 -5.08
N LEU A 79 -6.42 -10.42 -5.45
CA LEU A 79 -6.23 -11.75 -4.86
C LEU A 79 -4.86 -12.34 -5.19
N ILE A 80 -4.37 -12.19 -6.42
CA ILE A 80 -3.01 -12.65 -6.79
C ILE A 80 -1.97 -11.99 -5.86
N GLY A 81 -2.03 -10.67 -5.69
CA GLY A 81 -1.10 -9.97 -4.81
C GLY A 81 -1.28 -10.34 -3.34
N TYR A 82 -2.52 -10.52 -2.88
CA TYR A 82 -2.80 -10.99 -1.53
C TYR A 82 -2.13 -12.34 -1.23
N TYR A 83 -2.29 -13.34 -2.11
CA TYR A 83 -1.68 -14.66 -1.94
C TYR A 83 -0.15 -14.60 -2.04
N ASN A 84 0.41 -13.76 -2.90
CA ASN A 84 1.85 -13.56 -2.98
C ASN A 84 2.43 -12.94 -1.70
N LEU A 85 1.76 -11.93 -1.13
CA LEU A 85 2.15 -11.31 0.15
C LEU A 85 2.01 -12.30 1.31
N GLN A 86 0.94 -13.10 1.32
CA GLN A 86 0.73 -14.16 2.32
C GLN A 86 1.86 -15.19 2.27
N GLN A 87 2.23 -15.68 1.09
CA GLN A 87 3.29 -16.67 0.93
C GLN A 87 4.64 -16.18 1.42
N ARG A 88 4.94 -14.89 1.23
CA ARG A 88 6.19 -14.29 1.71
C ARG A 88 6.16 -13.95 3.21
N GLY A 89 5.10 -14.31 3.93
CA GLY A 89 4.96 -14.01 5.36
C GLY A 89 4.85 -12.52 5.66
N ALA A 90 4.45 -11.71 4.68
CA ALA A 90 4.37 -10.26 4.83
C ALA A 90 3.15 -9.81 5.65
N LEU A 91 2.10 -10.65 5.73
CA LEU A 91 0.89 -10.34 6.47
C LEU A 91 1.14 -10.52 7.97
N LYS A 92 0.93 -9.45 8.74
CA LYS A 92 1.13 -9.46 10.20
C LYS A 92 -0.18 -9.59 10.97
N THR A 93 -1.32 -9.55 10.28
CA THR A 93 -2.64 -9.71 10.88
C THR A 93 -3.15 -11.14 10.71
N THR A 94 -3.89 -11.63 11.70
CA THR A 94 -4.66 -12.88 11.61
C THR A 94 -5.98 -12.68 10.86
N GLU A 95 -6.42 -11.43 10.72
CA GLU A 95 -7.63 -11.10 9.98
C GLU A 95 -7.36 -11.10 8.48
N PRO A 96 -8.05 -11.95 7.70
CA PRO A 96 -7.81 -12.11 6.26
C PRO A 96 -8.48 -10.98 5.46
N LEU A 97 -8.01 -9.75 5.66
CA LEU A 97 -8.59 -8.55 5.05
C LEU A 97 -7.80 -8.10 3.83
N LEU A 98 -8.53 -7.83 2.76
CA LEU A 98 -8.05 -7.23 1.52
C LEU A 98 -8.83 -5.95 1.25
N THR A 99 -8.13 -4.82 1.26
CA THR A 99 -8.70 -3.53 0.84
C THR A 99 -8.35 -3.28 -0.63
N ILE A 100 -9.34 -2.95 -1.44
CA ILE A 100 -9.16 -2.60 -2.85
C ILE A 100 -9.61 -1.16 -3.06
N ILE A 101 -8.74 -0.35 -3.66
CA ILE A 101 -9.07 0.99 -4.15
C ILE A 101 -8.96 0.94 -5.67
N ASP A 102 -10.06 1.19 -6.37
CA ASP A 102 -10.05 1.19 -7.84
C ASP A 102 -10.09 2.62 -8.39
N PHE A 103 -8.93 3.19 -8.61
CA PHE A 103 -8.77 4.52 -9.18
C PHE A 103 -9.12 4.61 -10.67
N SER A 104 -9.42 3.49 -11.35
CA SER A 104 -9.98 3.53 -12.70
C SER A 104 -11.42 4.04 -12.73
N ARG A 105 -12.09 4.10 -11.57
CA ARG A 105 -13.45 4.63 -11.42
C ARG A 105 -13.44 6.11 -11.04
N ALA A 106 -14.52 6.81 -11.40
CA ALA A 106 -14.70 8.21 -11.02
C ALA A 106 -14.69 8.39 -9.49
N SER A 107 -14.15 9.51 -8.99
CA SER A 107 -14.10 9.80 -7.56
C SER A 107 -15.49 9.97 -6.93
N SER A 108 -16.49 10.34 -7.72
CA SER A 108 -17.90 10.43 -7.31
C SER A 108 -18.57 9.08 -7.04
N GLN A 109 -17.92 7.98 -7.39
CA GLN A 109 -18.43 6.63 -7.15
C GLN A 109 -17.74 5.99 -5.95
N LYS A 110 -18.46 5.12 -5.23
CA LYS A 110 -17.85 4.23 -4.23
C LYS A 110 -16.87 3.32 -4.96
N ARG A 111 -15.59 3.42 -4.60
CA ARG A 111 -14.48 2.74 -5.26
C ARG A 111 -13.42 2.22 -4.31
N LEU A 112 -13.77 2.09 -3.01
CA LEU A 112 -13.01 1.37 -2.00
C LEU A 112 -13.86 0.25 -1.43
N TRP A 113 -13.29 -0.95 -1.37
CA TRP A 113 -13.87 -2.14 -0.75
C TRP A 113 -12.91 -2.68 0.30
N VAL A 114 -13.42 -3.03 1.46
CA VAL A 114 -12.73 -3.88 2.45
C VAL A 114 -13.42 -5.22 2.44
N ILE A 115 -12.68 -6.27 2.11
CA ILE A 115 -13.21 -7.62 1.90
C ILE A 115 -12.55 -8.58 2.88
N ASN A 116 -13.33 -9.32 3.64
CA ASN A 116 -12.85 -10.49 4.37
C ASN A 116 -12.75 -11.65 3.37
N VAL A 117 -11.50 -12.04 3.04
CA VAL A 117 -11.23 -13.03 1.99
C VAL A 117 -11.64 -14.44 2.42
N ALA A 118 -11.53 -14.77 3.71
CA ALA A 118 -11.92 -16.08 4.21
C ALA A 118 -13.44 -16.27 4.24
N GLN A 119 -14.17 -15.21 4.60
CA GLN A 119 -15.64 -15.24 4.68
C GLN A 119 -16.31 -14.89 3.35
N SER A 120 -15.55 -14.45 2.33
CA SER A 120 -16.09 -13.94 1.06
C SER A 120 -17.18 -12.89 1.31
N ARG A 121 -16.87 -11.87 2.12
CA ARG A 121 -17.84 -10.85 2.55
C ARG A 121 -17.23 -9.45 2.45
N VAL A 122 -17.98 -8.52 1.87
CA VAL A 122 -17.67 -7.09 1.92
C VAL A 122 -17.94 -6.57 3.32
N VAL A 123 -16.92 -6.00 3.97
CA VAL A 123 -17.01 -5.37 5.29
C VAL A 123 -17.35 -3.89 5.15
N PHE A 124 -16.70 -3.21 4.17
CA PHE A 124 -16.99 -1.82 3.82
C PHE A 124 -16.96 -1.64 2.30
N HIS A 125 -17.86 -0.77 1.81
CA HIS A 125 -17.86 -0.28 0.43
C HIS A 125 -18.17 1.22 0.46
N THR A 126 -17.18 2.06 0.11
CA THR A 126 -17.29 3.51 0.33
C THR A 126 -16.55 4.35 -0.71
N LEU A 127 -16.70 5.65 -0.57
CA LEU A 127 -15.96 6.66 -1.32
C LEU A 127 -14.50 6.73 -0.86
N VAL A 128 -13.60 7.10 -1.77
CA VAL A 128 -12.20 7.42 -1.45
C VAL A 128 -11.67 8.48 -2.40
N ALA A 129 -11.05 9.53 -1.85
CA ALA A 129 -10.39 10.56 -2.64
C ALA A 129 -8.97 10.16 -3.01
N HIS A 130 -8.48 10.75 -4.09
CA HIS A 130 -7.09 10.68 -4.55
C HIS A 130 -6.38 12.04 -4.40
N GLY A 131 -5.09 12.08 -4.70
CA GLY A 131 -4.25 13.27 -4.63
C GLY A 131 -4.62 14.31 -5.70
N LYS A 132 -4.46 15.60 -5.38
CA LYS A 132 -4.87 16.71 -6.26
C LYS A 132 -4.20 16.68 -7.63
N ASN A 133 -2.94 16.27 -7.68
CA ASN A 133 -2.19 16.17 -8.94
C ASN A 133 -2.38 14.81 -9.64
N THR A 134 -3.21 13.92 -9.09
CA THR A 134 -3.59 12.64 -9.73
C THR A 134 -4.63 12.86 -10.82
N GLY A 135 -5.47 13.87 -10.70
CA GLY A 135 -6.53 14.24 -11.64
C GLY A 135 -7.70 14.94 -10.93
N GLU A 136 -8.75 15.21 -11.68
CA GLU A 136 -9.97 15.84 -11.18
C GLU A 136 -10.97 14.77 -10.69
N GLN A 137 -12.00 14.49 -11.47
CA GLN A 137 -12.96 13.42 -11.21
C GLN A 137 -12.32 12.04 -11.42
N TRP A 138 -11.48 11.93 -12.45
CA TRP A 138 -10.79 10.70 -12.84
C TRP A 138 -9.32 10.79 -12.49
N ALA A 139 -8.80 9.73 -11.89
CA ALA A 139 -7.39 9.60 -11.63
C ALA A 139 -6.65 9.19 -12.92
N LYS A 140 -5.67 9.99 -13.34
CA LYS A 140 -4.96 9.83 -14.61
C LYS A 140 -3.45 9.71 -14.46
N SER A 141 -2.89 10.22 -13.36
CA SER A 141 -1.44 10.32 -13.15
C SER A 141 -1.06 9.93 -11.73
N PHE A 142 -0.05 9.10 -11.59
CA PHE A 142 0.40 8.55 -10.32
C PHE A 142 1.91 8.78 -10.15
N SER A 143 2.39 8.76 -8.90
CA SER A 143 3.82 8.99 -8.65
C SER A 143 4.25 8.40 -7.31
N ASN A 144 5.50 7.95 -7.27
CA ASN A 144 6.21 7.56 -6.05
C ASN A 144 7.14 8.69 -5.54
N GLN A 145 7.20 9.84 -6.23
CA GLN A 145 8.09 10.95 -5.89
C GLN A 145 7.53 11.79 -4.75
N GLU A 146 8.40 12.21 -3.84
CA GLU A 146 8.07 13.15 -2.77
C GLU A 146 7.63 14.50 -3.34
N GLY A 147 6.71 15.19 -2.67
CA GLY A 147 6.18 16.48 -3.11
C GLY A 147 5.29 16.43 -4.35
N SER A 148 5.11 15.27 -5.01
CA SER A 148 4.30 15.17 -6.24
C SER A 148 2.82 15.45 -6.03
N GLU A 149 2.31 15.28 -4.78
CA GLU A 149 0.90 15.36 -4.42
C GLU A 149 -0.01 14.45 -5.26
N LYS A 150 0.59 13.40 -5.83
CA LYS A 150 -0.10 12.34 -6.56
C LYS A 150 -0.27 11.11 -5.69
N SER A 151 -1.38 10.41 -5.88
CA SER A 151 -1.52 9.05 -5.34
C SER A 151 -0.53 8.11 -6.02
N SER A 152 -0.21 7.01 -5.36
CA SER A 152 0.63 5.94 -5.87
C SER A 152 -0.21 4.70 -6.11
N LEU A 153 0.19 3.87 -7.07
CA LEU A 153 -0.44 2.58 -7.36
C LEU A 153 0.25 1.45 -6.61
N GLY A 154 -0.39 0.28 -6.60
CA GLY A 154 0.21 -0.96 -6.17
C GLY A 154 -0.23 -1.45 -4.80
N PHE A 155 0.54 -2.39 -4.26
CA PHE A 155 0.26 -3.04 -2.99
C PHE A 155 0.91 -2.32 -1.83
N TYR A 156 0.19 -2.26 -0.71
CA TYR A 156 0.65 -1.73 0.56
C TYR A 156 0.33 -2.71 1.68
N LEU A 157 1.13 -2.65 2.72
CA LEU A 157 0.80 -3.22 4.02
C LEU A 157 0.43 -2.09 4.99
N THR A 158 -0.68 -2.24 5.68
CA THR A 158 -1.08 -1.27 6.69
C THR A 158 -0.17 -1.33 7.90
N GLY A 159 0.16 -0.17 8.44
CA GLY A 159 1.00 -0.02 9.62
C GLY A 159 0.21 0.29 10.89
N ASN A 160 0.86 1.03 11.78
CA ASN A 160 0.26 1.52 13.02
C ASN A 160 -0.61 2.75 12.75
N THR A 161 -1.56 2.96 13.66
CA THR A 161 -2.38 4.17 13.69
C THR A 161 -1.73 5.25 14.55
N TYR A 162 -2.09 6.50 14.29
CA TYR A 162 -1.72 7.66 15.12
C TYR A 162 -2.80 8.73 15.06
N GLN A 163 -2.81 9.65 16.02
CA GLN A 163 -3.66 10.84 15.99
C GLN A 163 -2.89 11.96 15.27
N GLY A 164 -3.40 12.38 14.13
CA GLY A 164 -2.85 13.48 13.32
C GLY A 164 -3.82 14.64 13.19
N LYS A 165 -3.48 15.61 12.36
CA LYS A 165 -4.36 16.77 12.09
C LYS A 165 -5.72 16.40 11.48
N HIS A 166 -5.84 15.24 10.90
CA HIS A 166 -7.07 14.68 10.33
C HIS A 166 -7.72 13.61 11.23
N GLY A 167 -7.41 13.63 12.53
CA GLY A 167 -7.85 12.61 13.48
C GLY A 167 -7.10 11.30 13.33
N LEU A 168 -7.80 10.17 13.59
CA LEU A 168 -7.21 8.85 13.49
C LEU A 168 -6.73 8.60 12.06
N SER A 169 -5.44 8.33 11.93
CA SER A 169 -4.75 8.10 10.66
C SER A 169 -3.99 6.77 10.68
N LEU A 170 -3.88 6.12 9.52
CA LEU A 170 -3.26 4.80 9.37
C LEU A 170 -2.08 4.88 8.40
N LYS A 171 -0.90 4.52 8.87
CA LYS A 171 0.32 4.47 8.04
C LYS A 171 0.21 3.38 6.97
N LEU A 172 0.69 3.68 5.77
CA LEU A 172 0.80 2.75 4.66
C LEU A 172 2.28 2.51 4.32
N ASN A 173 2.68 1.25 4.27
CA ASN A 173 4.00 0.83 3.82
C ASN A 173 3.87 0.27 2.41
N GLY A 174 4.40 1.00 1.42
CA GLY A 174 4.38 0.54 0.04
C GLY A 174 5.38 -0.59 -0.18
N VAL A 175 4.95 -1.63 -0.88
CA VAL A 175 5.76 -2.83 -1.14
C VAL A 175 6.04 -3.04 -2.64
N ASP A 176 5.56 -2.13 -3.48
CA ASP A 176 5.72 -2.20 -4.94
C ASP A 176 6.90 -1.32 -5.41
N ALA A 177 7.96 -1.97 -5.86
CA ALA A 177 9.16 -1.29 -6.34
C ALA A 177 8.83 -0.35 -7.52
N GLY A 178 9.29 0.90 -7.42
CA GLY A 178 9.05 1.93 -8.42
C GLY A 178 7.68 2.61 -8.36
N TYR A 179 6.70 2.02 -7.68
CA TYR A 179 5.33 2.56 -7.64
C TYR A 179 4.96 3.24 -6.32
N ASN A 180 5.33 2.66 -5.16
CA ASN A 180 4.90 3.18 -3.87
C ASN A 180 5.89 2.96 -2.71
N THR A 181 7.10 2.52 -2.97
CA THR A 181 8.11 2.25 -1.92
C THR A 181 8.43 3.48 -1.07
N ASN A 182 8.19 4.69 -1.59
CA ASN A 182 8.38 5.95 -0.85
C ASN A 182 7.13 6.37 -0.05
N ALA A 183 6.09 5.52 0.04
CA ALA A 183 4.86 5.88 0.74
C ALA A 183 5.10 6.34 2.19
N ALA A 184 5.98 5.66 2.92
CA ALA A 184 6.29 6.00 4.31
C ALA A 184 7.02 7.35 4.42
N SER A 185 8.06 7.62 3.61
CA SER A 185 8.80 8.90 3.61
C SER A 185 7.93 10.06 3.12
N ARG A 186 7.02 9.79 2.18
CA ARG A 186 6.01 10.75 1.69
C ARG A 186 4.85 10.96 2.67
N ALA A 187 4.84 10.31 3.83
CA ALA A 187 3.76 10.34 4.81
C ALA A 187 2.37 9.99 4.21
N VAL A 188 2.34 9.04 3.26
CA VAL A 188 1.07 8.55 2.70
C VAL A 188 0.34 7.71 3.74
N VAL A 189 -0.87 8.12 4.08
CA VAL A 189 -1.69 7.50 5.12
C VAL A 189 -3.15 7.41 4.68
N VAL A 190 -3.93 6.51 5.30
CA VAL A 190 -5.39 6.54 5.22
C VAL A 190 -5.90 7.46 6.33
N HIS A 191 -6.75 8.42 6.00
CA HIS A 191 -7.33 9.36 6.96
C HIS A 191 -8.75 9.77 6.57
N GLY A 192 -9.49 10.38 7.48
CA GLY A 192 -10.79 11.00 7.20
C GLY A 192 -10.63 12.39 6.60
N ALA A 193 -11.62 12.83 5.79
CA ALA A 193 -11.66 14.19 5.26
C ALA A 193 -13.10 14.63 4.95
N ASP A 194 -13.44 15.88 5.25
CA ASP A 194 -14.78 16.45 5.02
C ASP A 194 -15.14 16.56 3.54
N TYR A 195 -14.14 16.74 2.69
CA TYR A 195 -14.30 16.80 1.25
C TYR A 195 -14.54 15.41 0.60
N VAL A 196 -14.71 14.36 1.40
CA VAL A 196 -15.07 13.02 0.97
C VAL A 196 -16.48 12.70 1.46
N SER A 197 -17.46 13.16 0.72
CA SER A 197 -18.88 12.93 1.04
C SER A 197 -19.74 12.95 -0.21
N GLU A 198 -20.91 12.33 -0.15
CA GLU A 198 -21.91 12.43 -1.21
C GLU A 198 -22.42 13.86 -1.38
N GLU A 199 -22.46 14.63 -0.29
CA GLU A 199 -22.80 16.06 -0.34
C GLU A 199 -21.79 16.86 -1.16
N PHE A 200 -20.49 16.64 -0.92
CA PHE A 200 -19.44 17.29 -1.71
C PHE A 200 -19.54 16.93 -3.19
N VAL A 201 -19.88 15.65 -3.50
CA VAL A 201 -20.12 15.22 -4.89
C VAL A 201 -21.31 15.92 -5.52
N ARG A 202 -22.43 16.09 -4.79
CA ARG A 202 -23.60 16.82 -5.31
C ARG A 202 -23.27 18.28 -5.67
N GLN A 203 -22.45 18.93 -4.85
CA GLN A 203 -22.08 20.34 -5.04
C GLN A 203 -21.03 20.55 -6.13
N HIS A 204 -20.10 19.60 -6.32
CA HIS A 204 -18.90 19.79 -7.15
C HIS A 204 -18.77 18.80 -8.30
N GLY A 205 -19.67 17.80 -8.42
CA GLY A 205 -19.61 16.71 -9.42
C GLY A 205 -18.51 15.66 -9.16
N ARG A 206 -17.66 15.88 -8.16
CA ARG A 206 -16.54 15.00 -7.75
C ARG A 206 -16.25 15.12 -6.26
N LEU A 207 -15.39 14.27 -5.74
CA LEU A 207 -14.81 14.48 -4.40
C LEU A 207 -13.76 15.61 -4.39
N GLY A 208 -13.47 16.13 -3.21
CA GLY A 208 -12.24 16.87 -2.97
C GLY A 208 -11.00 15.97 -3.14
N ARG A 209 -9.82 16.52 -2.94
CA ARG A 209 -8.55 15.85 -3.24
C ARG A 209 -7.54 16.08 -2.13
N SER A 210 -6.75 15.04 -1.84
CA SER A 210 -5.68 15.06 -0.86
C SER A 210 -4.34 15.54 -1.46
N GLN A 211 -3.27 15.42 -0.69
CA GLN A 211 -1.90 15.58 -1.17
C GLN A 211 -1.25 14.24 -1.56
N GLY A 212 -2.08 13.25 -1.95
CA GLY A 212 -1.63 11.92 -2.38
C GLY A 212 -2.22 10.78 -1.56
N CYS A 213 -2.65 11.03 -0.33
CA CYS A 213 -3.25 10.05 0.57
C CYS A 213 -4.60 9.55 0.06
N PRO A 214 -4.97 8.28 0.28
CA PRO A 214 -6.35 7.84 0.17
C PRO A 214 -7.15 8.40 1.36
N ALA A 215 -8.03 9.37 1.09
CA ALA A 215 -8.89 9.99 2.10
C ALA A 215 -10.30 9.39 2.08
N LEU A 216 -10.87 9.15 3.25
CA LEU A 216 -12.15 8.48 3.49
C LEU A 216 -13.21 9.46 3.98
N PRO A 217 -14.52 9.13 3.89
CA PRO A 217 -15.55 9.86 4.57
C PRO A 217 -15.30 9.92 6.09
N MET A 218 -15.41 11.11 6.68
CA MET A 218 -15.17 11.32 8.13
C MET A 218 -15.98 10.36 9.00
N ALA A 219 -17.25 10.15 8.66
CA ALA A 219 -18.16 9.30 9.44
C ALA A 219 -17.73 7.81 9.46
N GLN A 220 -16.94 7.35 8.49
CA GLN A 220 -16.55 5.93 8.36
C GLN A 220 -15.06 5.70 8.59
N SER A 221 -14.23 6.74 8.51
CA SER A 221 -12.77 6.62 8.51
C SER A 221 -12.24 5.89 9.74
N SER A 222 -12.71 6.25 10.94
CA SER A 222 -12.25 5.62 12.19
C SER A 222 -12.60 4.13 12.25
N ALA A 223 -13.81 3.75 11.83
CA ALA A 223 -14.24 2.35 11.81
C ALA A 223 -13.42 1.52 10.81
N ILE A 224 -13.23 2.04 9.59
CA ILE A 224 -12.44 1.37 8.55
C ILE A 224 -10.98 1.21 9.01
N ILE A 225 -10.35 2.28 9.50
CA ILE A 225 -8.96 2.27 9.97
C ILE A 225 -8.75 1.25 11.09
N LYS A 226 -9.66 1.17 12.05
CA LYS A 226 -9.59 0.20 13.16
C LYS A 226 -9.65 -1.24 12.67
N VAL A 227 -10.38 -1.51 11.59
CA VAL A 227 -10.52 -2.86 11.01
C VAL A 227 -9.29 -3.23 10.20
N ILE A 228 -8.79 -2.34 9.33
CA ILE A 228 -7.72 -2.69 8.39
C ILE A 228 -6.29 -2.46 8.91
N LYS A 229 -6.09 -1.95 10.13
CA LYS A 229 -4.76 -1.68 10.71
C LYS A 229 -3.92 -2.95 10.90
N SER A 230 -2.62 -2.75 11.16
CA SER A 230 -1.68 -3.79 11.67
C SER A 230 -1.40 -4.93 10.69
N GLY A 231 -1.12 -4.60 9.43
CA GLY A 231 -0.53 -5.54 8.47
C GLY A 231 -1.52 -6.19 7.50
N SER A 232 -2.71 -5.62 7.30
CA SER A 232 -3.59 -6.03 6.20
C SER A 232 -3.12 -5.49 4.85
N VAL A 233 -3.63 -6.06 3.76
CA VAL A 233 -3.27 -5.68 2.39
C VAL A 233 -4.19 -4.57 1.90
N VAL A 234 -3.59 -3.54 1.27
CA VAL A 234 -4.29 -2.55 0.45
C VAL A 234 -3.75 -2.62 -0.96
N PHE A 235 -4.63 -2.74 -1.94
CA PHE A 235 -4.30 -2.69 -3.37
C PHE A 235 -4.93 -1.46 -4.02
N ALA A 236 -4.10 -0.58 -4.56
CA ALA A 236 -4.51 0.59 -5.34
C ALA A 236 -4.37 0.30 -6.83
N ASN A 237 -5.50 0.02 -7.51
CA ASN A 237 -5.56 -0.23 -8.94
C ASN A 237 -5.68 1.09 -9.71
N GLY A 238 -4.94 1.22 -10.80
CA GLY A 238 -5.03 2.35 -11.73
C GLY A 238 -5.85 2.03 -12.99
N PRO A 239 -6.15 3.06 -13.82
CA PRO A 239 -6.79 2.86 -15.11
C PRO A 239 -5.86 2.09 -16.07
N ALA A 240 -6.46 1.39 -17.05
CA ALA A 240 -5.72 0.59 -18.03
C ALA A 240 -4.73 1.40 -18.89
N SER A 241 -4.95 2.70 -19.01
CA SER A 241 -4.04 3.63 -19.71
C SER A 241 -2.73 3.90 -18.96
N VAL A 242 -2.63 3.51 -17.69
CA VAL A 242 -1.42 3.66 -16.88
C VAL A 242 -0.75 2.30 -16.78
N ALA A 243 0.48 2.21 -17.29
CA ALA A 243 1.27 1.00 -17.18
C ALA A 243 1.57 0.69 -15.71
N TYR A 244 1.17 -0.50 -15.27
CA TYR A 244 1.46 -1.01 -13.94
C TYR A 244 1.89 -2.47 -14.03
N GLN A 245 3.11 -2.72 -13.63
CA GLN A 245 3.70 -4.05 -13.55
C GLN A 245 4.27 -4.25 -12.15
N SER A 246 3.96 -5.36 -11.53
CA SER A 246 4.35 -5.66 -10.15
C SER A 246 4.82 -7.10 -10.02
N GLU A 247 5.85 -7.32 -9.23
CA GLU A 247 6.28 -8.67 -8.85
C GLU A 247 5.19 -9.42 -8.06
N TRP A 248 4.31 -8.67 -7.38
CA TRP A 248 3.19 -9.22 -6.63
C TRP A 248 2.07 -9.76 -7.54
N LEU A 249 2.11 -9.48 -8.85
CA LEU A 249 1.15 -10.00 -9.82
C LEU A 249 1.64 -11.28 -10.53
N GLN A 250 2.77 -11.87 -10.11
CA GLN A 250 3.23 -13.15 -10.62
C GLN A 250 2.24 -14.26 -10.25
N LEU A 251 1.77 -14.98 -11.27
CA LEU A 251 0.70 -15.96 -11.09
C LEU A 251 1.17 -17.22 -10.36
N ASP A 252 2.28 -17.81 -10.79
CA ASP A 252 2.73 -19.13 -10.28
C ASP A 252 2.99 -19.13 -8.75
N PRO A 253 3.67 -18.13 -8.14
CA PRO A 253 3.78 -18.08 -6.69
C PRO A 253 2.43 -17.89 -5.99
N ALA A 254 1.51 -17.13 -6.57
CA ALA A 254 0.17 -16.95 -6.02
C ALA A 254 -0.64 -18.25 -6.06
N LEU A 255 -0.53 -19.02 -7.14
CA LEU A 255 -1.17 -20.35 -7.27
C LEU A 255 -0.67 -21.32 -6.19
N LEU A 256 0.64 -21.33 -5.91
CA LEU A 256 1.21 -22.14 -4.83
C LEU A 256 0.68 -21.72 -3.46
N ALA A 257 0.64 -20.41 -3.18
CA ALA A 257 0.09 -19.90 -1.93
C ALA A 257 -1.39 -20.26 -1.78
N PHE A 258 -2.16 -20.05 -2.84
CA PHE A 258 -3.56 -20.43 -2.91
C PHE A 258 -3.75 -21.92 -2.66
N ALA A 259 -3.02 -22.80 -3.39
CA ALA A 259 -3.11 -24.23 -3.25
C ALA A 259 -2.80 -24.69 -1.82
N ARG A 260 -1.76 -24.12 -1.18
CA ARG A 260 -1.45 -24.36 0.24
C ARG A 260 -2.61 -23.93 1.14
N SER A 261 -3.15 -22.75 0.95
CA SER A 261 -4.26 -22.22 1.76
C SER A 261 -5.55 -23.02 1.65
N LYS A 262 -5.70 -23.79 0.58
CA LYS A 262 -6.85 -24.67 0.29
C LYS A 262 -6.56 -26.15 0.42
N SER A 263 -5.33 -26.51 0.85
CA SER A 263 -4.88 -27.91 0.97
C SER A 263 -5.11 -28.72 -0.30
N LEU A 264 -4.82 -28.11 -1.47
CA LEU A 264 -4.96 -28.80 -2.76
C LEU A 264 -3.89 -29.88 -2.91
N PRO A 265 -4.20 -31.01 -3.59
CA PRO A 265 -3.25 -32.10 -3.78
C PRO A 265 -2.06 -31.71 -4.66
N GLY A 266 -0.93 -32.43 -4.52
CA GLY A 266 0.25 -32.30 -5.39
C GLY A 266 1.18 -31.15 -5.01
N LEU A 267 1.05 -30.55 -3.83
CA LEU A 267 1.97 -29.51 -3.37
C LEU A 267 3.40 -30.07 -3.25
N PRO A 268 4.40 -29.36 -3.80
CA PRO A 268 5.79 -29.69 -3.51
C PRO A 268 6.07 -29.48 -2.02
N GLY A 269 6.76 -30.45 -1.41
CA GLY A 269 7.18 -30.42 -0.01
C GLY A 269 8.12 -29.25 0.32
#